data_2a2691068c40594e5b5da7aac05ece2b
#
_entry.id   2a2691068c40594e5b5da7aac05ece2b
#
_cell.length_a   1.000
_cell.length_b   1.000
_cell.length_c   1.000
_cell.angle_alpha   90.00
_cell.angle_beta   90.00
_cell.angle_gamma   90.00
#
_symmetry.space_group_name_H-M   'P 1'
#
loop_
_entity.id
_entity.type
_entity.pdbx_description
1 polymer ?
#
loop_
_entity_poly.entity_id
_entity_poly.type
_entity_poly.pdbx_seq_one_letter_code
_entity_poly.pdbx_strand_id
1 'polypeptide(L)'
;MNKSSNRSTLKNGIYTAISPLVLLILFEVLASIFYYHQYGKRKLALAELYYTVKTNIISAREIKEKKKIQYRNQQLVRPDSSSSMNQAVYDETIAANQFVYEPWVGFRNKDFSGRYVNTSGFERKSIPAFIQKGADTLTIWFLGGSTLFGFNVADAETIPSRFADLYWKDSTQKKTLRIKNYAIPYYYSYHEYRLLSLLLEREPQPDLVVFVDGLNDFWSYGNTYDLKPYFSEKVAAFINQQQETAPSITNDTRLTDAQTDTLARHYIQTVALAKQLLTNKGIKSLFVLQPVPFYNYPNRNNDPVCSKNEYPVFAKVYPRLETYFRNDSSYLFLGNQLEHETGLPFVDAIHYSPAFSNELAVLMYQKLKHLF
;
A
#
# COMPACT_ATOMS: atom_id res chain seq x y z
N MET A 1 35.47 58.54 -41.80
CA MET A 1 35.43 57.12 -42.22
C MET A 1 35.11 56.24 -41.03
N ASN A 2 34.24 55.25 -41.16
CA ASN A 2 33.74 54.19 -40.22
C ASN A 2 32.31 54.40 -39.69
N LYS A 3 31.34 54.42 -40.64
CA LYS A 3 29.94 54.12 -40.29
C LYS A 3 29.39 52.88 -41.01
N SER A 4 30.16 52.19 -41.84
CA SER A 4 29.71 51.01 -42.60
C SER A 4 30.00 49.66 -41.93
N SER A 5 30.97 49.56 -41.02
CA SER A 5 31.35 48.32 -40.33
C SER A 5 30.36 47.85 -39.28
N ASN A 6 29.71 48.78 -38.57
CA ASN A 6 28.76 48.45 -37.50
C ASN A 6 27.38 47.93 -38.00
N ARG A 7 26.99 48.22 -39.24
CA ARG A 7 25.73 47.75 -39.81
C ARG A 7 25.78 46.29 -40.27
N SER A 8 26.92 45.81 -40.72
CA SER A 8 27.08 44.41 -41.17
C SER A 8 27.17 43.42 -40.00
N THR A 9 27.87 43.79 -38.94
CA THR A 9 27.93 42.99 -37.69
C THR A 9 26.58 42.90 -36.96
N LEU A 10 25.81 43.99 -36.96
CA LEU A 10 24.48 44.00 -36.37
C LEU A 10 23.48 43.16 -37.17
N LYS A 11 23.55 43.24 -38.52
CA LYS A 11 22.72 42.41 -39.41
C LYS A 11 23.08 40.92 -39.27
N ASN A 12 24.33 40.54 -39.23
CA ASN A 12 24.76 39.15 -39.06
C ASN A 12 24.38 38.63 -37.67
N GLY A 13 24.47 39.43 -36.61
CA GLY A 13 24.02 39.07 -35.26
C GLY A 13 22.50 38.84 -35.17
N ILE A 14 21.73 39.66 -35.91
CA ILE A 14 20.26 39.47 -35.97
C ILE A 14 19.89 38.22 -36.77
N TYR A 15 20.53 37.95 -37.90
CA TYR A 15 20.29 36.71 -38.65
C TYR A 15 20.70 35.43 -37.86
N THR A 16 21.80 35.50 -37.09
CA THR A 16 22.25 34.38 -36.25
C THR A 16 21.28 34.09 -35.07
N ALA A 17 20.56 35.11 -34.61
CA ALA A 17 19.57 34.94 -33.53
C ALA A 17 18.16 34.58 -34.09
N ILE A 18 17.78 35.07 -35.26
CA ILE A 18 16.48 34.80 -35.87
C ILE A 18 16.41 33.39 -36.47
N SER A 19 17.54 32.89 -37.02
CA SER A 19 17.56 31.56 -37.63
C SER A 19 17.17 30.39 -36.68
N PRO A 20 17.72 30.28 -35.49
CA PRO A 20 17.28 29.23 -34.53
C PRO A 20 15.84 29.43 -34.04
N LEU A 21 15.36 30.68 -33.93
CA LEU A 21 13.99 30.95 -33.55
C LEU A 21 12.98 30.53 -34.64
N VAL A 22 13.30 30.78 -35.89
CA VAL A 22 12.47 30.34 -37.05
C VAL A 22 12.47 28.82 -37.14
N LEU A 23 13.62 28.16 -36.91
CA LEU A 23 13.69 26.70 -36.87
C LEU A 23 12.86 26.09 -35.72
N LEU A 24 12.87 26.72 -34.55
CA LEU A 24 12.04 26.29 -33.41
C LEU A 24 10.54 26.45 -33.73
N ILE A 25 10.13 27.56 -34.38
CA ILE A 25 8.73 27.78 -34.79
C ILE A 25 8.31 26.75 -35.85
N LEU A 26 9.18 26.46 -36.83
CA LEU A 26 8.89 25.45 -37.85
C LEU A 26 8.79 24.05 -37.23
N PHE A 27 9.68 23.71 -36.30
CA PHE A 27 9.62 22.45 -35.56
C PHE A 27 8.31 22.34 -34.79
N GLU A 28 7.88 23.41 -34.09
CA GLU A 28 6.65 23.43 -33.32
C GLU A 28 5.42 23.23 -34.21
N VAL A 29 5.39 23.89 -35.38
CA VAL A 29 4.30 23.74 -36.36
C VAL A 29 4.23 22.32 -36.90
N LEU A 30 5.36 21.74 -37.30
CA LEU A 30 5.40 20.39 -37.83
C LEU A 30 5.06 19.33 -36.75
N ALA A 31 5.58 19.50 -35.56
CA ALA A 31 5.28 18.62 -34.43
C ALA A 31 3.79 18.71 -34.03
N SER A 32 3.20 19.91 -34.03
CA SER A 32 1.77 20.12 -33.74
C SER A 32 0.86 19.51 -34.79
N ILE A 33 1.26 19.59 -36.10
CA ILE A 33 0.53 18.94 -37.21
C ILE A 33 0.61 17.40 -37.04
N PHE A 34 1.79 16.85 -36.76
CA PHE A 34 1.98 15.43 -36.53
C PHE A 34 1.15 14.94 -35.35
N TYR A 35 1.18 15.67 -34.23
CA TYR A 35 0.41 15.35 -33.03
C TYR A 35 -1.10 15.38 -33.28
N TYR A 36 -1.58 16.39 -34.04
CA TYR A 36 -2.98 16.47 -34.44
C TYR A 36 -3.41 15.29 -35.32
N HIS A 37 -2.55 14.87 -36.24
CA HIS A 37 -2.84 13.72 -37.12
C HIS A 37 -2.89 12.40 -36.37
N GLN A 38 -2.01 12.25 -35.36
CA GLN A 38 -1.92 11.00 -34.58
C GLN A 38 -2.99 10.90 -33.50
N TYR A 39 -3.36 12.00 -32.87
CA TYR A 39 -4.19 12.00 -31.64
C TYR A 39 -5.48 12.82 -31.74
N GLY A 40 -5.77 13.47 -32.86
CA GLY A 40 -6.97 14.26 -33.06
C GLY A 40 -7.08 15.52 -32.18
N LYS A 41 -6.00 15.94 -31.50
CA LYS A 41 -5.97 17.08 -30.58
C LYS A 41 -4.86 18.06 -30.98
N ARG A 42 -5.15 19.37 -30.92
CA ARG A 42 -4.12 20.39 -31.12
C ARG A 42 -3.38 20.64 -29.80
N LYS A 43 -2.09 20.40 -29.79
CA LYS A 43 -1.22 20.74 -28.67
C LYS A 43 0.09 21.33 -29.19
N LEU A 44 0.64 22.28 -28.44
CA LEU A 44 1.97 22.85 -28.73
C LEU A 44 3.04 21.89 -28.19
N ALA A 45 3.83 21.31 -29.09
CA ALA A 45 4.82 20.27 -28.75
C ALA A 45 5.88 20.78 -27.75
N LEU A 46 6.37 22.02 -27.91
CA LEU A 46 7.31 22.64 -26.99
C LEU A 46 6.70 22.91 -25.61
N ALA A 47 5.43 23.29 -25.56
CA ALA A 47 4.73 23.45 -24.28
C ALA A 47 4.58 22.11 -23.56
N GLU A 48 4.20 21.04 -24.27
CA GLU A 48 4.13 19.69 -23.69
C GLU A 48 5.50 19.22 -23.19
N LEU A 49 6.55 19.41 -23.97
CA LEU A 49 7.92 19.08 -23.58
C LEU A 49 8.34 19.85 -22.31
N TYR A 50 8.05 21.18 -22.27
CA TYR A 50 8.34 22.00 -21.11
C TYR A 50 7.58 21.51 -19.88
N TYR A 51 6.27 21.23 -19.98
CA TYR A 51 5.47 20.72 -18.88
C TYR A 51 5.93 19.35 -18.43
N THR A 52 6.26 18.46 -19.37
CA THR A 52 6.78 17.12 -19.06
C THR A 52 8.13 17.18 -18.32
N VAL A 53 9.07 18.00 -18.81
CA VAL A 53 10.38 18.19 -18.16
C VAL A 53 10.21 18.85 -16.81
N LYS A 54 9.38 19.89 -16.69
CA LYS A 54 9.10 20.57 -15.43
C LYS A 54 8.46 19.61 -14.41
N THR A 55 7.48 18.81 -14.83
CA THR A 55 6.80 17.85 -13.97
C THR A 55 7.77 16.77 -13.50
N ASN A 56 8.62 16.26 -14.39
CA ASN A 56 9.63 15.26 -14.04
C ASN A 56 10.69 15.81 -13.07
N ILE A 57 11.12 17.05 -13.24
CA ILE A 57 12.07 17.70 -12.31
C ILE A 57 11.41 17.92 -10.95
N ILE A 58 10.17 18.39 -10.90
CA ILE A 58 9.43 18.62 -9.66
C ILE A 58 9.22 17.28 -8.94
N SER A 59 8.72 16.24 -9.66
CA SER A 59 8.50 14.92 -9.09
C SER A 59 9.79 14.29 -8.57
N ALA A 60 10.90 14.39 -9.27
CA ALA A 60 12.19 13.90 -8.80
C ALA A 60 12.67 14.61 -7.53
N ARG A 61 12.43 15.92 -7.43
CA ARG A 61 12.76 16.71 -6.24
C ARG A 61 11.86 16.34 -5.05
N GLU A 62 10.56 16.20 -5.29
CA GLU A 62 9.61 15.76 -4.28
C GLU A 62 9.90 14.35 -3.78
N ILE A 63 10.23 13.42 -4.67
CA ILE A 63 10.66 12.06 -4.32
C ILE A 63 11.90 12.10 -3.44
N LYS A 64 12.90 12.93 -3.77
CA LYS A 64 14.12 13.08 -2.98
C LYS A 64 13.85 13.63 -1.58
N GLU A 65 12.97 14.63 -1.45
CA GLU A 65 12.59 15.17 -0.14
C GLU A 65 11.75 14.18 0.66
N LYS A 66 10.79 13.48 0.04
CA LYS A 66 10.01 12.42 0.68
C LYS A 66 10.93 11.31 1.19
N LYS A 67 11.90 10.84 0.40
CA LYS A 67 12.91 9.87 0.83
C LYS A 67 13.67 10.35 2.07
N LYS A 68 14.13 11.60 2.08
CA LYS A 68 14.89 12.19 3.17
C LYS A 68 14.09 12.25 4.47
N ILE A 69 12.81 12.65 4.39
CA ILE A 69 11.89 12.66 5.53
C ILE A 69 11.67 11.23 6.04
N GLN A 70 11.49 10.29 5.14
CA GLN A 70 11.22 8.89 5.49
C GLN A 70 12.42 8.23 6.17
N TYR A 71 13.65 8.48 5.71
CA TYR A 71 14.85 7.99 6.40
C TYR A 71 14.94 8.51 7.83
N ARG A 72 14.66 9.81 8.03
CA ARG A 72 14.63 10.38 9.37
C ARG A 72 13.58 9.72 10.25
N ASN A 73 12.40 9.46 9.72
CA ASN A 73 11.31 8.82 10.44
C ASN A 73 11.64 7.36 10.79
N GLN A 74 12.26 6.62 9.88
CA GLN A 74 12.69 5.25 10.16
C GLN A 74 13.76 5.17 11.27
N GLN A 75 14.64 6.16 11.37
CA GLN A 75 15.59 6.23 12.47
C GLN A 75 14.90 6.42 13.82
N LEU A 76 13.78 7.14 13.86
CA LEU A 76 13.00 7.33 15.08
C LEU A 76 12.33 6.04 15.56
N VAL A 77 11.80 5.24 14.64
CA VAL A 77 11.09 3.99 14.98
C VAL A 77 11.98 2.76 15.06
N ARG A 78 13.24 2.88 14.67
CA ARG A 78 14.27 1.82 14.73
C ARG A 78 15.58 2.35 15.28
N PRO A 79 15.60 2.80 16.54
CA PRO A 79 16.79 3.42 17.11
C PRO A 79 18.01 2.48 17.15
N ASP A 80 17.76 1.16 17.27
CA ASP A 80 18.81 0.14 17.36
C ASP A 80 19.34 -0.32 15.99
N SER A 81 18.76 0.14 14.88
CA SER A 81 19.20 -0.24 13.55
C SER A 81 20.10 0.82 12.93
N SER A 82 21.09 0.38 12.12
CA SER A 82 21.95 1.31 11.42
C SER A 82 21.16 2.11 10.37
N SER A 83 21.58 3.35 10.12
CA SER A 83 21.01 4.19 9.07
C SER A 83 21.03 3.50 7.69
N SER A 84 22.10 2.74 7.39
CA SER A 84 22.23 1.97 6.15
C SER A 84 21.22 0.82 6.05
N MET A 85 20.90 0.15 7.15
CA MET A 85 19.86 -0.88 7.18
C MET A 85 18.47 -0.28 6.91
N ASN A 86 18.14 0.84 7.57
CA ASN A 86 16.86 1.51 7.38
C ASN A 86 16.66 1.97 5.94
N GLN A 87 17.71 2.49 5.34
CA GLN A 87 17.69 2.86 3.92
C GLN A 87 17.48 1.66 3.02
N ALA A 88 18.21 0.57 3.25
CA ALA A 88 18.10 -0.64 2.44
C ALA A 88 16.69 -1.26 2.51
N VAL A 89 16.09 -1.35 3.71
CA VAL A 89 14.70 -1.83 3.86
C VAL A 89 13.72 -0.97 3.08
N TYR A 90 13.87 0.34 3.13
CA TYR A 90 13.03 1.25 2.36
C TYR A 90 13.21 1.07 0.85
N ASP A 91 14.45 1.10 0.37
CA ASP A 91 14.76 0.99 -1.05
C ASP A 91 14.28 -0.37 -1.61
N GLU A 92 14.47 -1.47 -0.87
CA GLU A 92 13.98 -2.79 -1.24
C GLU A 92 12.44 -2.86 -1.21
N THR A 93 11.78 -2.21 -0.23
CA THR A 93 10.31 -2.15 -0.19
C THR A 93 9.76 -1.44 -1.43
N ILE A 94 10.36 -0.32 -1.83
CA ILE A 94 9.94 0.41 -3.04
C ILE A 94 10.21 -0.43 -4.29
N ALA A 95 11.33 -1.13 -4.36
CA ALA A 95 11.65 -2.01 -5.49
C ALA A 95 10.70 -3.21 -5.59
N ALA A 96 10.30 -3.79 -4.44
CA ALA A 96 9.33 -4.88 -4.37
C ALA A 96 7.88 -4.42 -4.62
N ASN A 97 7.59 -3.12 -4.46
CA ASN A 97 6.25 -2.54 -4.68
C ASN A 97 5.99 -2.26 -6.16
N GLN A 98 6.36 -3.22 -7.01
CA GLN A 98 6.01 -3.26 -8.42
C GLN A 98 5.01 -4.39 -8.66
N PHE A 99 4.10 -4.17 -9.62
CA PHE A 99 3.00 -5.10 -9.84
C PHE A 99 3.03 -5.67 -11.25
N VAL A 100 2.53 -6.89 -11.37
CA VAL A 100 2.22 -7.54 -12.65
C VAL A 100 0.74 -7.88 -12.68
N TYR A 101 0.14 -7.81 -13.87
CA TYR A 101 -1.25 -8.20 -14.05
C TYR A 101 -1.42 -9.68 -13.71
N GLU A 102 -2.48 -9.98 -12.97
CA GLU A 102 -2.87 -11.35 -12.65
C GLU A 102 -4.38 -11.50 -12.89
N PRO A 103 -4.79 -12.39 -13.78
CA PRO A 103 -6.21 -12.65 -14.03
C PRO A 103 -6.97 -12.97 -12.73
N TRP A 104 -8.24 -12.58 -12.65
CA TRP A 104 -9.18 -12.79 -11.53
C TRP A 104 -8.98 -11.88 -10.32
N VAL A 105 -7.76 -11.53 -9.97
CA VAL A 105 -7.44 -10.68 -8.81
C VAL A 105 -6.93 -9.29 -9.20
N GLY A 106 -6.66 -9.07 -10.51
CA GLY A 106 -6.21 -7.80 -11.06
C GLY A 106 -4.69 -7.68 -11.09
N PHE A 107 -3.98 -7.94 -10.00
CA PHE A 107 -2.51 -7.90 -9.96
C PHE A 107 -1.95 -8.63 -8.74
N ARG A 108 -0.66 -8.86 -8.78
CA ARG A 108 0.19 -9.28 -7.67
C ARG A 108 1.51 -8.52 -7.67
N ASN A 109 2.25 -8.62 -6.59
CA ASN A 109 3.62 -8.12 -6.61
C ASN A 109 4.44 -8.85 -7.68
N LYS A 110 5.34 -8.11 -8.33
CA LYS A 110 6.41 -8.70 -9.11
C LYS A 110 7.36 -9.43 -8.17
N ASP A 111 7.91 -10.57 -8.63
CA ASP A 111 8.90 -11.30 -7.86
C ASP A 111 10.12 -10.42 -7.60
N PHE A 112 10.56 -10.37 -6.36
CA PHE A 112 11.69 -9.57 -5.92
C PHE A 112 12.49 -10.33 -4.87
N SER A 113 13.82 -10.31 -4.98
CA SER A 113 14.73 -10.94 -4.03
C SER A 113 15.73 -9.91 -3.52
N GLY A 114 15.56 -9.48 -2.27
CA GLY A 114 16.44 -8.57 -1.56
C GLY A 114 17.05 -9.23 -0.32
N ARG A 115 17.80 -8.45 0.41
CA ARG A 115 18.35 -8.88 1.70
C ARG A 115 17.28 -8.87 2.80
N TYR A 116 16.38 -7.90 2.76
CA TYR A 116 15.38 -7.61 3.79
C TYR A 116 13.95 -7.85 3.31
N VAL A 117 13.69 -7.70 2.01
CA VAL A 117 12.35 -7.78 1.43
C VAL A 117 12.36 -8.79 0.29
N ASN A 118 11.48 -9.79 0.36
CA ASN A 118 11.39 -10.83 -0.66
C ASN A 118 9.94 -11.14 -1.00
N THR A 119 9.62 -11.19 -2.30
CA THR A 119 8.28 -11.55 -2.81
C THR A 119 8.42 -12.60 -3.91
N SER A 120 7.52 -13.57 -3.94
CA SER A 120 7.44 -14.57 -5.00
C SER A 120 5.98 -15.00 -5.24
N GLY A 121 5.51 -14.87 -6.47
CA GLY A 121 4.11 -15.11 -6.78
C GLY A 121 3.19 -14.17 -5.99
N PHE A 122 2.31 -14.73 -5.18
CA PHE A 122 1.43 -13.99 -4.27
C PHE A 122 2.01 -13.82 -2.87
N GLU A 123 3.17 -14.41 -2.59
CA GLU A 123 3.68 -14.53 -1.23
C GLU A 123 4.75 -13.48 -0.93
N ARG A 124 4.60 -12.77 0.19
CA ARG A 124 5.67 -12.07 0.90
C ARG A 124 6.37 -13.07 1.82
N LYS A 125 7.68 -13.16 1.78
CA LYS A 125 8.44 -14.06 2.64
C LYS A 125 8.21 -13.78 4.12
N SER A 126 7.98 -14.84 4.90
CA SER A 126 7.96 -14.82 6.37
C SER A 126 9.21 -15.47 6.92
N ILE A 127 9.71 -15.02 8.07
CA ILE A 127 10.89 -15.57 8.72
C ILE A 127 10.62 -15.74 10.23
N PRO A 128 10.55 -16.97 10.74
CA PRO A 128 10.56 -18.23 9.99
C PRO A 128 9.20 -18.52 9.31
N ALA A 129 9.23 -19.09 8.10
CA ALA A 129 8.02 -19.53 7.40
C ALA A 129 7.61 -20.96 7.77
N PHE A 130 8.54 -21.71 8.32
CA PHE A 130 8.39 -23.11 8.71
C PHE A 130 9.09 -23.39 10.03
N ILE A 131 8.37 -24.04 10.96
CA ILE A 131 8.87 -24.38 12.29
C ILE A 131 8.54 -25.84 12.56
N GLN A 132 9.57 -26.69 12.56
CA GLN A 132 9.42 -28.13 12.86
C GLN A 132 9.25 -28.33 14.36
N LYS A 133 8.12 -28.92 14.77
CA LYS A 133 7.86 -29.30 16.16
C LYS A 133 7.35 -30.74 16.28
N GLY A 134 6.43 -31.18 15.44
CA GLY A 134 5.79 -32.49 15.48
C GLY A 134 5.54 -33.07 14.10
N ALA A 135 4.83 -34.19 14.04
CA ALA A 135 4.46 -34.85 12.79
C ALA A 135 3.32 -34.13 12.09
N ASP A 136 2.33 -33.66 12.87
CA ASP A 136 1.20 -32.92 12.31
C ASP A 136 1.61 -31.49 11.97
N THR A 137 1.08 -30.98 10.87
CA THR A 137 1.34 -29.61 10.40
C THR A 137 0.11 -28.74 10.58
N LEU A 138 0.33 -27.54 11.08
CA LEU A 138 -0.63 -26.43 11.11
C LEU A 138 -0.21 -25.43 10.03
N THR A 139 -1.04 -25.27 9.00
CA THR A 139 -0.81 -24.29 7.93
C THR A 139 -1.71 -23.09 8.13
N ILE A 140 -1.10 -21.90 8.21
CA ILE A 140 -1.83 -20.63 8.38
C ILE A 140 -1.54 -19.71 7.20
N TRP A 141 -2.59 -19.22 6.57
CA TRP A 141 -2.50 -18.17 5.56
C TRP A 141 -2.89 -16.83 6.16
N PHE A 142 -2.12 -15.81 5.84
CA PHE A 142 -2.40 -14.41 6.18
C PHE A 142 -2.73 -13.65 4.90
N LEU A 143 -3.89 -13.00 4.85
CA LEU A 143 -4.34 -12.15 3.75
C LEU A 143 -4.57 -10.73 4.29
N GLY A 144 -4.21 -9.72 3.51
CA GLY A 144 -4.33 -8.33 3.91
C GLY A 144 -3.71 -7.36 2.91
N GLY A 145 -3.74 -6.09 3.25
CA GLY A 145 -3.14 -5.00 2.49
C GLY A 145 -1.66 -4.76 2.84
N SER A 146 -1.19 -3.53 2.55
CA SER A 146 0.21 -3.13 2.75
C SER A 146 0.67 -3.18 4.22
N THR A 147 -0.22 -3.01 5.17
CA THR A 147 0.07 -3.08 6.61
C THR A 147 0.46 -4.49 7.04
N LEU A 148 -0.27 -5.50 6.58
CA LEU A 148 0.06 -6.90 6.83
C LEU A 148 1.23 -7.39 5.95
N PHE A 149 1.34 -6.89 4.71
CA PHE A 149 2.51 -7.10 3.86
C PHE A 149 3.79 -6.70 4.60
N GLY A 150 3.70 -5.74 5.49
CA GLY A 150 4.85 -5.18 6.19
C GLY A 150 5.59 -4.18 5.32
N PHE A 151 4.88 -3.18 4.80
CA PHE A 151 5.49 -2.09 4.03
C PHE A 151 6.47 -1.32 4.92
N ASN A 152 7.70 -1.13 4.44
CA ASN A 152 8.80 -0.49 5.16
C ASN A 152 9.33 -1.25 6.41
N VAL A 153 9.05 -2.55 6.53
CA VAL A 153 9.70 -3.41 7.51
C VAL A 153 10.35 -4.63 6.84
N ALA A 154 11.35 -5.22 7.48
CA ALA A 154 12.04 -6.40 6.96
C ALA A 154 11.13 -7.65 7.04
N ASP A 155 11.45 -8.70 6.25
CA ASP A 155 10.72 -9.97 6.24
C ASP A 155 10.51 -10.55 7.65
N ALA A 156 11.54 -10.48 8.51
CA ALA A 156 11.49 -10.97 9.89
C ALA A 156 10.66 -10.09 10.84
N GLU A 157 10.27 -8.89 10.42
CA GLU A 157 9.57 -7.92 11.26
C GLU A 157 8.07 -7.80 10.92
N THR A 158 7.61 -8.54 9.91
CA THR A 158 6.20 -8.56 9.53
C THR A 158 5.34 -9.22 10.60
N ILE A 159 4.05 -8.89 10.67
CA ILE A 159 3.11 -9.50 11.63
C ILE A 159 3.13 -11.03 11.53
N PRO A 160 3.06 -11.67 10.32
CA PRO A 160 3.15 -13.13 10.22
C PRO A 160 4.46 -13.71 10.75
N SER A 161 5.59 -13.03 10.55
CA SER A 161 6.89 -13.48 11.07
C SER A 161 6.94 -13.38 12.60
N ARG A 162 6.43 -12.29 13.18
CA ARG A 162 6.33 -12.15 14.65
C ARG A 162 5.37 -13.18 15.27
N PHE A 163 4.29 -13.48 14.57
CA PHE A 163 3.39 -14.56 14.97
C PHE A 163 4.10 -15.93 15.00
N ALA A 164 4.93 -16.23 13.99
CA ALA A 164 5.73 -17.44 13.96
C ALA A 164 6.72 -17.52 15.13
N ASP A 165 7.39 -16.40 15.46
CA ASP A 165 8.30 -16.33 16.61
C ASP A 165 7.58 -16.63 17.94
N LEU A 166 6.35 -16.13 18.12
CA LEU A 166 5.54 -16.41 19.31
C LEU A 166 5.15 -17.89 19.37
N TYR A 167 4.73 -18.46 18.24
CA TYR A 167 4.44 -19.89 18.15
C TYR A 167 5.68 -20.75 18.48
N TRP A 168 6.85 -20.36 17.97
CA TRP A 168 8.12 -21.05 18.26
C TRP A 168 8.43 -21.08 19.75
N LYS A 169 8.27 -19.95 20.42
CA LYS A 169 8.56 -19.78 21.85
C LYS A 169 7.56 -20.47 22.76
N ASP A 170 6.35 -20.73 22.28
CA ASP A 170 5.31 -21.40 23.07
C ASP A 170 5.55 -22.91 23.10
N SER A 171 6.02 -23.41 24.25
CA SER A 171 6.31 -24.82 24.48
C SER A 171 5.05 -25.71 24.51
N THR A 172 3.86 -25.11 24.64
CA THR A 172 2.59 -25.86 24.63
C THR A 172 2.20 -26.29 23.21
N GLN A 173 2.68 -25.58 22.20
CA GLN A 173 2.42 -25.88 20.81
C GLN A 173 3.27 -27.06 20.33
N LYS A 174 2.62 -28.08 19.76
CA LYS A 174 3.25 -29.35 19.36
C LYS A 174 3.28 -29.60 17.86
N LYS A 175 2.41 -28.93 17.10
CA LYS A 175 2.36 -29.11 15.64
C LYS A 175 3.50 -28.38 14.95
N THR A 176 3.94 -28.90 13.84
CA THR A 176 4.80 -28.17 12.89
C THR A 176 4.02 -26.99 12.32
N LEU A 177 4.59 -25.79 12.32
CA LEU A 177 3.93 -24.59 11.78
C LEU A 177 4.44 -24.29 10.37
N ARG A 178 3.51 -24.01 9.48
CA ARG A 178 3.76 -23.40 8.16
C ARG A 178 2.96 -22.11 8.04
N ILE A 179 3.64 -21.00 7.77
CA ILE A 179 3.02 -19.69 7.55
C ILE A 179 3.22 -19.27 6.10
N LYS A 180 2.15 -18.74 5.50
CA LYS A 180 2.18 -18.07 4.21
C LYS A 180 1.59 -16.67 4.33
N ASN A 181 2.34 -15.65 3.93
CA ASN A 181 1.90 -14.27 3.92
C ASN A 181 1.49 -13.87 2.50
N TYR A 182 0.20 -13.89 2.23
CA TYR A 182 -0.42 -13.52 0.96
C TYR A 182 -0.92 -12.06 0.94
N ALA A 183 -0.42 -11.23 1.84
CA ALA A 183 -0.76 -9.83 1.83
C ALA A 183 -0.14 -9.12 0.62
N ILE A 184 -0.91 -8.24 -0.02
CA ILE A 184 -0.48 -7.48 -1.20
C ILE A 184 -0.80 -6.00 -0.96
N PRO A 185 0.16 -5.09 -1.14
CA PRO A 185 -0.11 -3.65 -1.03
C PRO A 185 -1.30 -3.23 -1.88
N TYR A 186 -2.13 -2.33 -1.35
CA TYR A 186 -3.38 -1.83 -1.93
C TYR A 186 -4.57 -2.81 -1.94
N TYR A 187 -4.41 -4.06 -1.56
CA TYR A 187 -5.56 -4.96 -1.40
C TYR A 187 -6.46 -4.48 -0.26
N TYR A 188 -7.74 -4.71 -0.42
CA TYR A 188 -8.80 -4.53 0.57
C TYR A 188 -9.66 -5.81 0.58
N SER A 189 -10.55 -5.95 1.54
CA SER A 189 -11.26 -7.19 1.86
C SER A 189 -11.82 -7.94 0.64
N TYR A 190 -12.38 -7.23 -0.36
CA TYR A 190 -12.92 -7.88 -1.57
C TYR A 190 -11.83 -8.49 -2.46
N HIS A 191 -10.65 -7.84 -2.58
CA HIS A 191 -9.52 -8.43 -3.32
C HIS A 191 -8.98 -9.66 -2.61
N GLU A 192 -8.93 -9.60 -1.29
CA GLU A 192 -8.48 -10.72 -0.45
C GLU A 192 -9.43 -11.91 -0.56
N TYR A 193 -10.75 -11.68 -0.59
CA TYR A 193 -11.73 -12.71 -0.89
C TYR A 193 -11.52 -13.33 -2.29
N ARG A 194 -11.22 -12.52 -3.30
CA ARG A 194 -10.92 -13.01 -4.66
C ARG A 194 -9.62 -13.83 -4.68
N LEU A 195 -8.58 -13.33 -4.00
CA LEU A 195 -7.32 -14.04 -3.87
C LEU A 195 -7.49 -15.35 -3.11
N LEU A 196 -8.24 -15.35 -2.01
CA LEU A 196 -8.59 -16.58 -1.27
C LEU A 196 -9.19 -17.62 -2.19
N SER A 197 -10.19 -17.23 -2.99
CA SER A 197 -10.85 -18.15 -3.92
C SER A 197 -9.86 -18.78 -4.89
N LEU A 198 -8.95 -17.97 -5.46
CA LEU A 198 -7.92 -18.42 -6.38
C LEU A 198 -6.89 -19.36 -5.70
N LEU A 199 -6.45 -19.00 -4.49
CA LEU A 199 -5.47 -19.80 -3.74
C LEU A 199 -6.04 -21.16 -3.34
N LEU A 200 -7.31 -21.22 -2.94
CA LEU A 200 -7.99 -22.49 -2.59
C LEU A 200 -8.16 -23.45 -3.78
N GLU A 201 -7.99 -22.96 -5.01
CA GLU A 201 -7.96 -23.79 -6.22
C GLU A 201 -6.53 -24.25 -6.58
N ARG A 202 -5.51 -23.46 -6.21
CA ARG A 202 -4.12 -23.66 -6.68
C ARG A 202 -3.19 -24.24 -5.63
N GLU A 203 -3.50 -24.07 -4.35
CA GLU A 203 -2.63 -24.44 -3.23
C GLU A 203 -3.28 -25.47 -2.33
N PRO A 204 -2.49 -26.29 -1.61
CA PRO A 204 -3.02 -27.13 -0.54
C PRO A 204 -3.77 -26.30 0.50
N GLN A 205 -4.93 -26.79 0.93
CA GLN A 205 -5.80 -26.06 1.85
C GLN A 205 -5.09 -25.77 3.19
N PRO A 206 -5.24 -24.58 3.76
CA PRO A 206 -4.75 -24.27 5.09
C PRO A 206 -5.70 -24.78 6.18
N ASP A 207 -5.23 -24.83 7.39
CA ASP A 207 -6.06 -25.09 8.58
C ASP A 207 -6.74 -23.82 9.08
N LEU A 208 -6.11 -22.66 8.84
CA LEU A 208 -6.58 -21.36 9.30
C LEU A 208 -6.23 -20.28 8.28
N VAL A 209 -7.17 -19.35 8.07
CA VAL A 209 -6.94 -18.11 7.31
C VAL A 209 -7.18 -16.92 8.21
N VAL A 210 -6.21 -16.00 8.25
CA VAL A 210 -6.27 -14.74 8.99
C VAL A 210 -6.33 -13.58 8.00
N PHE A 211 -7.36 -12.73 8.11
CA PHE A 211 -7.50 -11.50 7.33
C PHE A 211 -7.17 -10.31 8.22
N VAL A 212 -6.48 -9.32 7.68
CA VAL A 212 -6.16 -8.06 8.39
C VAL A 212 -6.53 -6.88 7.50
N ASP A 213 -7.71 -6.33 7.75
CA ASP A 213 -8.41 -5.38 6.90
C ASP A 213 -8.73 -4.06 7.59
N GLY A 214 -9.35 -3.17 6.82
CA GLY A 214 -10.02 -1.96 7.30
C GLY A 214 -9.40 -0.67 6.77
N LEU A 215 -8.07 -0.57 6.61
CA LEU A 215 -7.46 0.66 6.11
C LEU A 215 -7.91 0.95 4.68
N ASN A 216 -7.64 0.04 3.76
CA ASN A 216 -7.91 0.26 2.33
C ASN A 216 -9.40 0.20 2.00
N ASP A 217 -10.20 -0.54 2.78
CA ASP A 217 -11.65 -0.62 2.63
C ASP A 217 -12.33 0.74 2.76
N PHE A 218 -11.83 1.58 3.68
CA PHE A 218 -12.48 2.85 3.99
C PHE A 218 -11.68 4.06 3.50
N TRP A 219 -10.36 3.96 3.42
CA TRP A 219 -9.54 5.04 2.89
C TRP A 219 -9.81 5.27 1.39
N SER A 220 -9.83 4.20 0.62
CA SER A 220 -10.05 4.28 -0.83
C SER A 220 -11.46 4.72 -1.21
N TYR A 221 -12.46 4.27 -0.45
CA TYR A 221 -13.85 4.63 -0.68
C TYR A 221 -14.20 6.03 -0.11
N GLY A 222 -13.53 6.46 0.94
CA GLY A 222 -13.75 7.76 1.54
C GLY A 222 -13.33 8.94 0.66
N ASN A 223 -12.49 8.69 -0.34
CA ASN A 223 -11.95 9.70 -1.25
C ASN A 223 -12.66 9.79 -2.61
N THR A 224 -13.51 8.82 -2.96
CA THR A 224 -14.24 8.83 -4.22
C THR A 224 -15.72 8.52 -3.97
N TYR A 225 -16.61 9.50 -4.18
CA TYR A 225 -18.06 9.32 -4.10
C TYR A 225 -18.63 8.25 -5.04
N ASP A 226 -17.85 7.78 -6.00
CA ASP A 226 -18.29 6.88 -7.07
C ASP A 226 -18.18 5.39 -6.76
N LEU A 227 -17.78 4.96 -5.55
CA LEU A 227 -17.54 3.55 -5.24
C LEU A 227 -16.62 2.84 -6.28
N LYS A 228 -15.98 3.62 -7.16
CA LYS A 228 -14.95 3.10 -8.04
C LYS A 228 -13.76 2.83 -7.16
N PRO A 229 -13.36 1.59 -6.99
CA PRO A 229 -12.22 1.30 -6.17
C PRO A 229 -11.05 2.13 -6.69
N TYR A 230 -10.35 2.86 -5.83
CA TYR A 230 -9.04 3.47 -6.06
C TYR A 230 -8.13 2.56 -6.89
N PHE A 231 -8.39 1.31 -6.79
CA PHE A 231 -7.79 0.18 -7.43
C PHE A 231 -8.03 0.09 -8.93
N SER A 232 -9.24 0.42 -9.42
CA SER A 232 -9.50 0.42 -10.86
C SER A 232 -8.69 1.48 -11.58
N GLU A 233 -8.43 2.62 -10.92
CA GLU A 233 -7.58 3.67 -11.46
C GLU A 233 -6.10 3.27 -11.44
N LYS A 234 -5.63 2.60 -10.38
CA LYS A 234 -4.29 2.04 -10.28
C LYS A 234 -4.05 0.93 -11.30
N VAL A 235 -5.00 0.01 -11.44
CA VAL A 235 -4.93 -1.05 -12.45
C VAL A 235 -5.06 -0.47 -13.85
N ALA A 236 -5.94 0.51 -14.07
CA ALA A 236 -6.07 1.18 -15.36
C ALA A 236 -4.78 1.98 -15.72
N ALA A 237 -4.19 2.69 -14.75
CA ALA A 237 -2.92 3.38 -14.94
C ALA A 237 -1.77 2.39 -15.23
N PHE A 238 -1.73 1.27 -14.52
CA PHE A 238 -0.77 0.19 -14.74
C PHE A 238 -0.96 -0.45 -16.14
N ILE A 239 -2.18 -0.81 -16.52
CA ILE A 239 -2.47 -1.41 -17.82
C ILE A 239 -2.14 -0.44 -18.97
N ASN A 240 -2.41 0.85 -18.78
CA ASN A 240 -2.18 1.88 -19.79
C ASN A 240 -0.77 2.47 -19.73
N GLN A 241 0.12 1.97 -18.86
CA GLN A 241 1.48 2.50 -18.63
C GLN A 241 1.49 4.03 -18.36
N GLN A 242 0.40 4.57 -17.87
CA GLN A 242 0.33 5.97 -17.51
C GLN A 242 0.99 6.18 -16.16
N GLN A 243 1.89 7.16 -16.07
CA GLN A 243 2.44 7.60 -14.79
C GLN A 243 1.30 8.11 -13.91
N GLU A 244 1.25 7.60 -12.68
CA GLU A 244 0.27 8.05 -11.71
C GLU A 244 0.40 9.54 -11.45
N THR A 245 -0.57 10.30 -11.89
CA THR A 245 -0.93 11.50 -11.17
C THR A 245 -1.70 11.02 -9.94
N ALA A 246 -1.10 11.12 -8.76
CA ALA A 246 -1.82 10.85 -7.53
C ALA A 246 -3.13 11.66 -7.59
N PRO A 247 -4.31 11.04 -7.42
CA PRO A 247 -5.53 11.79 -7.36
C PRO A 247 -5.35 12.87 -6.30
N SER A 248 -5.67 14.12 -6.64
CA SER A 248 -5.69 15.18 -5.66
C SER A 248 -6.73 14.78 -4.61
N ILE A 249 -6.27 14.37 -3.45
CA ILE A 249 -7.14 14.08 -2.31
C ILE A 249 -7.75 15.42 -1.92
N THR A 250 -8.92 15.71 -2.43
CA THR A 250 -9.71 16.84 -1.95
C THR A 250 -10.25 16.43 -0.58
N ASN A 251 -9.78 17.09 0.46
CA ASN A 251 -10.13 16.85 1.87
C ASN A 251 -11.61 17.08 2.22
N ASP A 252 -12.50 17.25 1.26
CA ASP A 252 -13.89 17.63 1.50
C ASP A 252 -14.88 16.49 1.17
N THR A 253 -14.68 15.34 1.81
CA THR A 253 -15.66 14.25 1.67
C THR A 253 -16.36 13.98 3.00
N ARG A 254 -17.33 14.81 3.31
CA ARG A 254 -18.31 14.51 4.37
C ARG A 254 -19.24 13.40 3.86
N LEU A 255 -18.84 12.15 4.09
CA LEU A 255 -19.73 11.03 3.82
C LEU A 255 -21.03 11.21 4.60
N THR A 256 -22.15 11.08 3.90
CA THR A 256 -23.46 10.98 4.53
C THR A 256 -23.56 9.68 5.33
N ASP A 257 -24.50 9.62 6.27
CA ASP A 257 -24.72 8.38 7.03
C ASP A 257 -25.12 7.21 6.12
N ALA A 258 -25.92 7.47 5.07
CA ALA A 258 -26.28 6.45 4.07
C ALA A 258 -25.05 5.91 3.30
N GLN A 259 -24.11 6.76 2.93
CA GLN A 259 -22.85 6.32 2.30
C GLN A 259 -21.99 5.51 3.28
N THR A 260 -21.92 5.95 4.55
CA THR A 260 -21.19 5.23 5.60
C THR A 260 -21.82 3.85 5.86
N ASP A 261 -23.15 3.75 5.92
CA ASP A 261 -23.85 2.48 6.04
C ASP A 261 -23.64 1.55 4.85
N THR A 262 -23.51 2.12 3.64
CA THR A 262 -23.19 1.35 2.44
C THR A 262 -21.79 0.77 2.52
N LEU A 263 -20.79 1.55 2.93
CA LEU A 263 -19.42 1.06 3.11
C LEU A 263 -19.34 -0.06 4.17
N ALA A 264 -19.97 0.15 5.33
CA ALA A 264 -20.01 -0.86 6.37
C ALA A 264 -20.67 -2.16 5.88
N ARG A 265 -21.79 -2.06 5.16
CA ARG A 265 -22.49 -3.23 4.58
C ARG A 265 -21.62 -3.97 3.57
N HIS A 266 -20.90 -3.28 2.68
CA HIS A 266 -19.99 -3.92 1.72
C HIS A 266 -18.92 -4.73 2.42
N TYR A 267 -18.27 -4.16 3.44
CA TYR A 267 -17.29 -4.88 4.24
C TYR A 267 -17.90 -6.11 4.92
N ILE A 268 -19.04 -5.94 5.61
CA ILE A 268 -19.77 -7.04 6.29
C ILE A 268 -20.10 -8.16 5.30
N GLN A 269 -20.61 -7.82 4.12
CA GLN A 269 -20.95 -8.80 3.08
C GLN A 269 -19.71 -9.55 2.60
N THR A 270 -18.58 -8.86 2.41
CA THR A 270 -17.33 -9.49 1.98
C THR A 270 -16.81 -10.46 3.05
N VAL A 271 -16.80 -10.06 4.31
CA VAL A 271 -16.46 -10.93 5.44
C VAL A 271 -17.37 -12.16 5.48
N ALA A 272 -18.67 -11.98 5.29
CA ALA A 272 -19.63 -13.09 5.27
C ALA A 272 -19.39 -14.08 4.13
N LEU A 273 -19.07 -13.59 2.92
CA LEU A 273 -18.71 -14.43 1.77
C LEU A 273 -17.45 -15.24 2.01
N ALA A 274 -16.39 -14.59 2.51
CA ALA A 274 -15.13 -15.25 2.84
C ALA A 274 -15.32 -16.31 3.94
N LYS A 275 -16.06 -15.96 5.00
CA LYS A 275 -16.38 -16.87 6.10
C LYS A 275 -17.19 -18.09 5.63
N GLN A 276 -18.19 -17.87 4.79
CA GLN A 276 -18.99 -18.96 4.21
C GLN A 276 -18.14 -19.90 3.35
N LEU A 277 -17.29 -19.35 2.48
CA LEU A 277 -16.38 -20.12 1.64
C LEU A 277 -15.46 -21.03 2.47
N LEU A 278 -14.85 -20.49 3.52
CA LEU A 278 -13.94 -21.21 4.41
C LEU A 278 -14.70 -22.26 5.24
N THR A 279 -15.84 -21.91 5.81
CA THR A 279 -16.69 -22.83 6.58
C THR A 279 -17.12 -24.05 5.75
N ASN A 280 -17.50 -23.83 4.49
CA ASN A 280 -17.89 -24.92 3.59
C ASN A 280 -16.73 -25.89 3.27
N LYS A 281 -15.49 -25.45 3.49
CA LYS A 281 -14.28 -26.27 3.32
C LYS A 281 -13.71 -26.79 4.64
N GLY A 282 -14.36 -26.52 5.77
CA GLY A 282 -13.86 -26.91 7.10
C GLY A 282 -12.64 -26.12 7.57
N ILE A 283 -12.33 -24.97 6.95
CA ILE A 283 -11.17 -24.14 7.26
C ILE A 283 -11.58 -23.10 8.31
N LYS A 284 -10.76 -22.94 9.36
CA LYS A 284 -10.97 -21.90 10.38
C LYS A 284 -10.64 -20.52 9.82
N SER A 285 -11.26 -19.48 10.36
CA SER A 285 -10.97 -18.09 9.96
C SER A 285 -10.88 -17.14 11.15
N LEU A 286 -10.05 -16.10 11.01
CA LEU A 286 -10.04 -14.92 11.86
C LEU A 286 -10.03 -13.68 10.99
N PHE A 287 -11.00 -12.79 11.20
CA PHE A 287 -11.07 -11.48 10.57
C PHE A 287 -10.65 -10.42 11.58
N VAL A 288 -9.63 -9.65 11.26
CA VAL A 288 -9.06 -8.63 12.14
C VAL A 288 -9.31 -7.27 11.54
N LEU A 289 -10.11 -6.44 12.21
CA LEU A 289 -10.21 -5.03 11.87
C LEU A 289 -9.03 -4.29 12.51
N GLN A 290 -8.11 -3.85 11.65
CA GLN A 290 -6.82 -3.31 12.05
C GLN A 290 -6.91 -1.91 12.64
N PRO A 291 -5.99 -1.50 13.55
CA PRO A 291 -5.86 -0.12 13.98
C PRO A 291 -5.39 0.78 12.83
N VAL A 292 -5.87 2.02 12.82
CA VAL A 292 -5.49 3.03 11.81
C VAL A 292 -5.19 4.37 12.49
N PRO A 293 -4.30 5.21 11.95
CA PRO A 293 -3.96 6.48 12.59
C PRO A 293 -5.11 7.48 12.65
N PHE A 294 -6.22 7.18 11.98
CA PHE A 294 -7.41 8.05 11.84
C PHE A 294 -8.55 7.73 12.81
N TYR A 295 -8.35 6.73 13.68
CA TYR A 295 -9.35 6.29 14.64
C TYR A 295 -8.71 6.02 16.00
N ASN A 296 -9.27 6.62 17.07
CA ASN A 296 -8.85 6.44 18.46
C ASN A 296 -7.32 6.47 18.68
N TYR A 297 -6.67 7.50 18.10
CA TYR A 297 -5.24 7.75 18.31
C TYR A 297 -5.01 9.16 18.87
N PRO A 298 -5.09 9.35 20.22
CA PRO A 298 -4.89 10.66 20.85
C PRO A 298 -3.52 11.29 20.58
N ASN A 299 -2.47 10.47 20.52
CA ASN A 299 -1.10 10.92 20.27
C ASN A 299 -0.78 11.24 18.81
N ARG A 300 -1.72 11.09 17.88
CA ARG A 300 -1.49 11.30 16.44
C ARG A 300 -0.80 12.62 16.11
N ASN A 301 -1.19 13.70 16.77
CA ASN A 301 -0.61 15.01 16.50
C ASN A 301 0.85 15.15 16.97
N ASN A 302 1.23 14.39 17.99
CA ASN A 302 2.58 14.35 18.53
C ASN A 302 3.47 13.31 17.85
N ASP A 303 2.87 12.33 17.14
CA ASP A 303 3.62 11.34 16.37
C ASP A 303 4.23 12.01 15.13
N PRO A 304 5.57 12.11 15.01
CA PRO A 304 6.21 12.79 13.89
C PRO A 304 6.13 12.04 12.57
N VAL A 305 5.66 10.79 12.60
CA VAL A 305 5.73 9.83 11.50
C VAL A 305 4.39 9.68 10.80
N CYS A 306 3.29 9.51 11.56
CA CYS A 306 1.99 9.20 11.00
C CYS A 306 1.34 10.38 10.26
N SER A 307 0.35 10.06 9.42
CA SER A 307 -0.43 11.04 8.66
C SER A 307 -1.22 11.97 9.58
N LYS A 308 -1.16 13.27 9.31
CA LYS A 308 -1.98 14.30 9.98
C LYS A 308 -3.30 14.57 9.25
N ASN A 309 -3.54 13.95 8.11
CA ASN A 309 -4.77 14.11 7.36
C ASN A 309 -5.97 13.59 8.14
N GLU A 310 -7.11 14.24 7.97
CA GLU A 310 -8.37 13.82 8.58
C GLU A 310 -9.13 12.90 7.61
N TYR A 311 -9.60 11.76 8.14
CA TYR A 311 -10.44 10.81 7.42
C TYR A 311 -11.65 10.44 8.28
N PRO A 312 -12.70 11.27 8.30
CA PRO A 312 -13.87 11.11 9.18
C PRO A 312 -14.62 9.79 8.99
N VAL A 313 -14.42 9.11 7.86
CA VAL A 313 -15.04 7.81 7.56
C VAL A 313 -14.73 6.77 8.64
N PHE A 314 -13.50 6.74 9.17
CA PHE A 314 -13.11 5.75 10.18
C PHE A 314 -13.87 5.95 11.50
N ALA A 315 -14.03 7.20 11.93
CA ALA A 315 -14.82 7.52 13.14
C ALA A 315 -16.30 7.12 13.01
N LYS A 316 -16.81 7.03 11.78
CA LYS A 316 -18.20 6.62 11.54
C LYS A 316 -18.34 5.11 11.33
N VAL A 317 -17.42 4.46 10.62
CA VAL A 317 -17.56 3.06 10.23
C VAL A 317 -17.08 2.11 11.33
N TYR A 318 -15.94 2.39 11.99
CA TYR A 318 -15.35 1.48 12.98
C TYR A 318 -16.31 1.12 14.13
N PRO A 319 -17.01 2.07 14.78
CA PRO A 319 -17.96 1.73 15.84
C PRO A 319 -19.13 0.87 15.36
N ARG A 320 -19.56 1.04 14.10
CA ARG A 320 -20.62 0.20 13.51
C ARG A 320 -20.16 -1.24 13.33
N LEU A 321 -18.94 -1.44 12.86
CA LEU A 321 -18.36 -2.78 12.68
C LEU A 321 -18.08 -3.46 14.01
N GLU A 322 -17.55 -2.73 15.00
CA GLU A 322 -17.36 -3.23 16.36
C GLU A 322 -18.67 -3.72 16.95
N THR A 323 -19.72 -2.92 16.82
CA THR A 323 -21.06 -3.29 17.31
C THR A 323 -21.62 -4.50 16.57
N TYR A 324 -21.48 -4.55 15.24
CA TYR A 324 -22.00 -5.64 14.42
C TYR A 324 -21.33 -6.97 14.75
N PHE A 325 -20.00 -6.98 14.85
CA PHE A 325 -19.21 -8.20 15.06
C PHE A 325 -18.92 -8.52 16.53
N ARG A 326 -19.48 -7.80 17.48
CA ARG A 326 -19.19 -7.94 18.93
C ARG A 326 -19.27 -9.38 19.44
N ASN A 327 -20.21 -10.17 18.94
CA ASN A 327 -20.45 -11.54 19.38
C ASN A 327 -19.90 -12.59 18.39
N ASP A 328 -19.16 -12.18 17.38
CA ASP A 328 -18.55 -13.11 16.43
C ASP A 328 -17.17 -13.53 16.92
N SER A 329 -17.03 -14.80 17.33
CA SER A 329 -15.77 -15.36 17.83
C SER A 329 -14.65 -15.39 16.77
N SER A 330 -15.01 -15.39 15.48
CA SER A 330 -14.07 -15.33 14.36
C SER A 330 -13.68 -13.90 13.97
N TYR A 331 -14.09 -12.90 14.75
CA TYR A 331 -13.73 -11.51 14.50
C TYR A 331 -12.92 -10.94 15.66
N LEU A 332 -11.93 -10.13 15.35
CA LEU A 332 -11.07 -9.44 16.30
C LEU A 332 -11.02 -7.95 15.95
N PHE A 333 -11.67 -7.13 16.76
CA PHE A 333 -11.59 -5.68 16.61
C PHE A 333 -10.35 -5.14 17.31
N LEU A 334 -9.43 -4.58 16.54
CA LEU A 334 -8.20 -3.94 17.06
C LEU A 334 -8.19 -2.43 16.83
N GLY A 335 -9.30 -1.83 16.40
CA GLY A 335 -9.39 -0.40 16.12
C GLY A 335 -8.99 0.50 17.28
N ASN A 336 -9.20 0.05 18.54
CA ASN A 336 -8.90 0.83 19.74
C ASN A 336 -7.44 0.68 20.25
N GLN A 337 -6.58 -0.10 19.60
CA GLN A 337 -5.23 -0.37 20.11
C GLN A 337 -4.33 0.87 20.20
N LEU A 338 -4.67 1.93 19.47
CA LEU A 338 -3.91 3.18 19.51
C LEU A 338 -4.36 4.15 20.62
N GLU A 339 -5.43 3.85 21.35
CA GLU A 339 -6.00 4.73 22.38
C GLU A 339 -5.02 4.99 23.53
N HIS A 340 -4.26 3.96 23.89
CA HIS A 340 -3.27 4.02 24.98
C HIS A 340 -1.82 3.92 24.49
N GLU A 341 -1.61 4.02 23.17
CA GLU A 341 -0.28 3.91 22.58
C GLU A 341 0.57 5.15 22.90
N THR A 342 1.71 4.90 23.54
CA THR A 342 2.66 5.94 23.94
C THR A 342 3.94 5.93 23.10
N GLY A 343 4.17 4.88 22.33
CA GLY A 343 5.31 4.73 21.45
C GLY A 343 5.11 5.34 20.05
N LEU A 344 5.90 4.87 19.11
CA LEU A 344 5.78 5.22 17.70
C LEU A 344 5.25 4.02 16.90
N PRO A 345 3.92 3.85 16.82
CA PRO A 345 3.31 2.68 16.20
C PRO A 345 3.49 2.62 14.69
N PHE A 346 3.89 3.72 14.04
CA PHE A 346 4.01 3.81 12.61
C PHE A 346 5.45 4.03 12.13
N VAL A 347 5.84 3.42 11.01
CA VAL A 347 7.12 3.63 10.34
C VAL A 347 7.04 4.72 9.26
N ASP A 348 5.83 5.04 8.83
CA ASP A 348 5.50 6.12 7.90
C ASP A 348 4.07 6.62 8.18
N ALA A 349 3.43 7.23 7.18
CA ALA A 349 2.11 7.83 7.35
C ALA A 349 1.03 6.88 7.92
N ILE A 350 1.12 5.56 7.63
CA ILE A 350 0.05 4.59 7.89
C ILE A 350 0.55 3.16 8.18
N HIS A 351 1.81 2.83 7.88
CA HIS A 351 2.33 1.48 8.04
C HIS A 351 2.98 1.28 9.39
N TYR A 352 2.81 0.09 9.96
CA TYR A 352 3.23 -0.21 11.32
C TYR A 352 4.74 -0.30 11.49
N SER A 353 5.21 0.15 12.64
CA SER A 353 6.59 -0.07 13.07
C SER A 353 6.83 -1.56 13.41
N PRO A 354 8.10 -2.02 13.44
CA PRO A 354 8.41 -3.37 13.88
C PRO A 354 7.91 -3.71 15.29
N ALA A 355 7.94 -2.73 16.20
CA ALA A 355 7.46 -2.90 17.57
C ALA A 355 5.94 -3.10 17.58
N PHE A 356 5.19 -2.22 16.93
CA PHE A 356 3.74 -2.32 16.89
C PHE A 356 3.25 -3.54 16.08
N SER A 357 3.97 -3.93 15.03
CA SER A 357 3.73 -5.21 14.32
C SER A 357 3.83 -6.41 15.26
N ASN A 358 4.79 -6.39 16.19
CA ASN A 358 4.91 -7.43 17.21
C ASN A 358 3.75 -7.41 18.21
N GLU A 359 3.29 -6.26 18.65
CA GLU A 359 2.13 -6.13 19.54
C GLU A 359 0.85 -6.69 18.90
N LEU A 360 0.60 -6.34 17.64
CA LEU A 360 -0.54 -6.89 16.89
C LEU A 360 -0.43 -8.42 16.73
N ALA A 361 0.78 -8.93 16.47
CA ALA A 361 1.02 -10.37 16.41
C ALA A 361 0.72 -11.05 17.74
N VAL A 362 1.09 -10.44 18.89
CA VAL A 362 0.78 -10.97 20.24
C VAL A 362 -0.73 -11.07 20.44
N LEU A 363 -1.49 -10.04 20.10
CA LEU A 363 -2.96 -10.03 20.25
C LEU A 363 -3.62 -11.12 19.38
N MET A 364 -3.20 -11.24 18.14
CA MET A 364 -3.68 -12.30 17.23
C MET A 364 -3.29 -13.69 17.73
N TYR A 365 -2.05 -13.85 18.22
CA TYR A 365 -1.60 -15.11 18.77
C TYR A 365 -2.39 -15.53 20.01
N GLN A 366 -2.61 -14.62 20.94
CA GLN A 366 -3.43 -14.87 22.13
C GLN A 366 -4.86 -15.29 21.78
N LYS A 367 -5.45 -14.68 20.76
CA LYS A 367 -6.79 -15.01 20.26
C LYS A 367 -6.84 -16.42 19.67
N LEU A 368 -5.77 -16.87 19.01
CA LEU A 368 -5.75 -18.08 18.19
C LEU A 368 -5.09 -19.31 18.87
N LYS A 369 -4.18 -19.11 19.85
CA LYS A 369 -3.34 -20.19 20.39
C LYS A 369 -4.08 -21.39 20.93
N HIS A 370 -5.32 -21.25 21.35
CA HIS A 370 -6.18 -22.33 21.83
C HIS A 370 -6.83 -23.16 20.71
N LEU A 371 -6.69 -22.73 19.45
CA LEU A 371 -7.20 -23.44 18.27
C LEU A 371 -6.20 -24.41 17.66
N PHE A 372 -4.95 -24.42 18.12
CA PHE A 372 -3.81 -25.12 17.51
C PHE A 372 -3.57 -26.56 18.00
#